data_7608918edc96a274f4e9bba8a2158a11
#
_entry.id   7608918edc96a274f4e9bba8a2158a11
#
_cell.length_a   1.000
_cell.length_b   1.000
_cell.length_c   1.000
_cell.angle_alpha   90.00
_cell.angle_beta   90.00
_cell.angle_gamma   90.00
#
_symmetry.space_group_name_H-M   'P 1'
#
loop_
_entity.id
_entity.type
_entity.pdbx_description
1 polymer ?
#
loop_
_entity_poly.entity_id
_entity_poly.type
_entity_poly.pdbx_seq_one_letter_code
_entity_poly.pdbx_strand_id
1 'polypeptide(L)'
;MNAPRMPYWVRLALDRSAGHRYYPLVVALIAFASTATFSFPFVIVLIPAVLLAPRRWLLLGLLTGGASGLGGAVLVEVFNYMGQELVIERFPQLVESAKWQLISSWLHEYGLFALAVIAGSPLPQTPAVFVYSLAEPSTFGAMVAIGTGKTAKYVFLAWLTARYPARFIQYRQALRE
;
A
#
# COMPACT_ATOMS: atom_id res chain seq x y z
N MET A 1 -1.44 -15.10 18.17
CA MET A 1 -1.88 -14.15 17.12
C MET A 1 -1.71 -14.88 15.78
N ASN A 2 -2.82 -15.20 15.12
CA ASN A 2 -2.77 -15.89 13.83
C ASN A 2 -2.15 -14.94 12.79
N ALA A 3 -1.17 -15.44 12.03
CA ALA A 3 -0.59 -14.67 10.93
C ALA A 3 -1.71 -14.31 9.93
N PRO A 4 -1.73 -13.08 9.40
CA PRO A 4 -2.74 -12.69 8.43
C PRO A 4 -2.64 -13.56 7.18
N ARG A 5 -3.75 -14.16 6.77
CA ARG A 5 -3.79 -15.09 5.65
C ARG A 5 -3.59 -14.33 4.33
N MET A 6 -2.57 -14.72 3.60
CA MET A 6 -2.30 -14.21 2.26
C MET A 6 -3.20 -14.94 1.25
N PRO A 7 -3.76 -14.25 0.23
CA PRO A 7 -4.51 -14.89 -0.84
C PRO A 7 -3.69 -15.98 -1.54
N TYR A 8 -4.30 -17.13 -1.82
CA TYR A 8 -3.61 -18.30 -2.42
C TYR A 8 -2.89 -17.97 -3.74
N TRP A 9 -3.51 -17.18 -4.60
CA TRP A 9 -2.91 -16.80 -5.89
C TRP A 9 -1.63 -15.93 -5.72
N VAL A 10 -1.59 -15.08 -4.68
CA VAL A 10 -0.40 -14.28 -4.36
C VAL A 10 0.75 -15.19 -3.95
N ARG A 11 0.48 -16.15 -3.07
CA ARG A 11 1.46 -17.15 -2.65
C ARG A 11 2.04 -17.91 -3.83
N LEU A 12 1.17 -18.43 -4.70
CA LEU A 12 1.57 -19.17 -5.90
C LEU A 12 2.46 -18.32 -6.84
N ALA A 13 2.12 -17.04 -7.02
CA ALA A 13 2.90 -16.10 -7.83
C ALA A 13 4.29 -15.86 -7.22
N LEU A 14 4.39 -15.69 -5.90
CA LEU A 14 5.66 -15.49 -5.20
C LEU A 14 6.57 -16.73 -5.32
N ASP A 15 6.04 -17.91 -5.05
CA ASP A 15 6.83 -19.16 -5.06
C ASP A 15 7.34 -19.50 -6.46
N ARG A 16 6.50 -19.35 -7.50
CA ARG A 16 6.90 -19.60 -8.88
C ARG A 16 7.90 -18.59 -9.43
N SER A 17 7.87 -17.36 -8.96
CA SER A 17 8.73 -16.28 -9.47
C SER A 17 9.99 -16.03 -8.65
N ALA A 18 10.12 -16.58 -7.43
CA ALA A 18 11.19 -16.27 -6.48
C ALA A 18 12.62 -16.43 -7.04
N GLY A 19 12.84 -17.45 -7.88
CA GLY A 19 14.13 -17.70 -8.53
C GLY A 19 14.40 -16.86 -9.79
N HIS A 20 13.40 -16.17 -10.34
CA HIS A 20 13.50 -15.49 -11.62
C HIS A 20 13.97 -14.01 -11.48
N ARG A 21 14.58 -13.48 -12.56
CA ARG A 21 14.98 -12.07 -12.62
C ARG A 21 13.78 -11.11 -12.52
N TYR A 22 12.62 -11.54 -12.96
CA TYR A 22 11.37 -10.75 -12.95
C TYR A 22 10.63 -10.74 -11.61
N TYR A 23 11.13 -11.46 -10.60
CA TYR A 23 10.51 -11.54 -9.28
C TYR A 23 10.11 -10.18 -8.69
N PRO A 24 10.99 -9.15 -8.66
CA PRO A 24 10.62 -7.84 -8.13
C PRO A 24 9.46 -7.17 -8.89
N LEU A 25 9.34 -7.40 -10.21
CA LEU A 25 8.24 -6.87 -11.01
C LEU A 25 6.90 -7.54 -10.67
N VAL A 26 6.92 -8.87 -10.46
CA VAL A 26 5.72 -9.61 -10.02
C VAL A 26 5.23 -9.07 -8.68
N VAL A 27 6.14 -8.85 -7.72
CA VAL A 27 5.79 -8.29 -6.41
C VAL A 27 5.28 -6.84 -6.53
N ALA A 28 5.87 -6.04 -7.43
CA ALA A 28 5.42 -4.68 -7.72
C ALA A 28 4.01 -4.64 -8.33
N LEU A 29 3.68 -5.56 -9.25
CA LEU A 29 2.33 -5.68 -9.82
C LEU A 29 1.30 -6.04 -8.74
N ILE A 30 1.65 -6.91 -7.81
CA ILE A 30 0.79 -7.23 -6.66
C ILE A 30 0.60 -5.99 -5.77
N ALA A 31 1.65 -5.18 -5.56
CA ALA A 31 1.56 -3.93 -4.80
C ALA A 31 0.65 -2.91 -5.47
N PHE A 32 0.77 -2.76 -6.79
CA PHE A 32 -0.12 -1.93 -7.60
C PHE A 32 -1.57 -2.38 -7.44
N ALA A 33 -1.87 -3.66 -7.73
CA ALA A 33 -3.21 -4.20 -7.66
C ALA A 33 -3.82 -4.07 -6.25
N SER A 34 -3.07 -4.40 -5.19
CA SER A 34 -3.55 -4.29 -3.81
C SER A 34 -3.87 -2.84 -3.42
N THR A 35 -3.13 -1.86 -3.97
CA THR A 35 -3.40 -0.44 -3.70
C THR A 35 -4.59 0.06 -4.51
N ALA A 36 -4.69 -0.29 -5.78
CA ALA A 36 -5.80 0.13 -6.65
C ALA A 36 -7.15 -0.47 -6.23
N THR A 37 -7.15 -1.67 -5.64
CA THR A 37 -8.39 -2.40 -5.29
C THR A 37 -8.69 -2.46 -3.80
N PHE A 38 -7.84 -1.91 -2.93
CA PHE A 38 -7.94 -2.03 -1.44
C PHE A 38 -8.08 -3.46 -0.91
N SER A 39 -7.70 -4.46 -1.67
CA SER A 39 -8.03 -5.85 -1.37
C SER A 39 -7.41 -6.33 -0.05
N PHE A 40 -6.18 -5.90 0.26
CA PHE A 40 -5.47 -6.29 1.49
C PHE A 40 -4.26 -5.39 1.79
N PRO A 41 -3.78 -5.35 3.06
CA PRO A 41 -2.55 -4.64 3.42
C PRO A 41 -1.33 -5.27 2.76
N PHE A 42 -0.66 -4.58 1.83
CA PHE A 42 0.45 -5.14 1.05
C PHE A 42 1.65 -5.60 1.88
N VAL A 43 1.80 -5.11 3.12
CA VAL A 43 2.86 -5.55 4.05
C VAL A 43 2.86 -7.07 4.25
N ILE A 44 1.68 -7.71 4.22
CA ILE A 44 1.51 -9.18 4.32
C ILE A 44 2.23 -9.92 3.19
N VAL A 45 2.34 -9.29 2.02
CA VAL A 45 3.04 -9.83 0.83
C VAL A 45 4.51 -9.43 0.83
N LEU A 46 4.82 -8.18 1.22
CA LEU A 46 6.18 -7.65 1.19
C LEU A 46 7.13 -8.44 2.08
N ILE A 47 6.71 -8.74 3.33
CA ILE A 47 7.57 -9.47 4.28
C ILE A 47 7.97 -10.85 3.73
N PRO A 48 7.03 -11.75 3.35
CA PRO A 48 7.38 -13.01 2.72
C PRO A 48 8.21 -12.86 1.45
N ALA A 49 7.89 -11.86 0.61
CA ALA A 49 8.63 -11.60 -0.60
C ALA A 49 10.11 -11.27 -0.33
N VAL A 50 10.39 -10.47 0.70
CA VAL A 50 11.77 -10.17 1.10
C VAL A 50 12.45 -11.40 1.72
N LEU A 51 11.74 -12.21 2.49
CA LEU A 51 12.31 -13.46 3.07
C LEU A 51 12.70 -14.48 2.00
N LEU A 52 11.99 -14.51 0.87
CA LEU A 52 12.32 -15.37 -0.29
C LEU A 52 13.52 -14.81 -1.09
N ALA A 53 13.73 -13.50 -1.13
CA ALA A 53 14.81 -12.87 -1.89
C ALA A 53 15.49 -11.74 -1.09
N PRO A 54 16.15 -12.02 0.04
CA PRO A 54 16.66 -11.00 0.96
C PRO A 54 17.75 -10.11 0.34
N ARG A 55 18.48 -10.61 -0.65
CA ARG A 55 19.49 -9.80 -1.38
C ARG A 55 18.88 -8.70 -2.25
N ARG A 56 17.59 -8.79 -2.56
CA ARG A 56 16.84 -7.84 -3.41
C ARG A 56 15.94 -6.89 -2.62
N TRP A 57 16.13 -6.79 -1.31
CA TRP A 57 15.26 -6.03 -0.40
C TRP A 57 15.05 -4.57 -0.83
N LEU A 58 16.13 -3.88 -1.24
CA LEU A 58 16.05 -2.49 -1.68
C LEU A 58 15.24 -2.34 -2.96
N LEU A 59 15.51 -3.22 -3.95
CA LEU A 59 14.79 -3.22 -5.22
C LEU A 59 13.30 -3.53 -5.01
N LEU A 60 12.99 -4.49 -4.14
CA LEU A 60 11.61 -4.80 -3.75
C LEU A 60 10.93 -3.58 -3.10
N GLY A 61 11.58 -2.91 -2.14
CA GLY A 61 11.04 -1.72 -1.49
C GLY A 61 10.75 -0.58 -2.47
N LEU A 62 11.71 -0.27 -3.35
CA LEU A 62 11.60 0.82 -4.34
C LEU A 62 10.49 0.54 -5.36
N LEU A 63 10.51 -0.64 -6.00
CA LEU A 63 9.55 -0.97 -7.05
C LEU A 63 8.12 -1.09 -6.51
N THR A 64 7.95 -1.70 -5.33
CA THR A 64 6.61 -1.84 -4.73
C THR A 64 6.05 -0.52 -4.24
N GLY A 65 6.90 0.39 -3.75
CA GLY A 65 6.49 1.74 -3.37
C GLY A 65 6.04 2.56 -4.57
N GLY A 66 6.84 2.59 -5.64
CA GLY A 66 6.50 3.26 -6.89
C GLY A 66 5.23 2.69 -7.54
N ALA A 67 5.12 1.36 -7.64
CA ALA A 67 3.93 0.69 -8.15
C ALA A 67 2.67 1.00 -7.31
N SER A 68 2.83 1.12 -5.99
CA SER A 68 1.73 1.55 -5.13
C SER A 68 1.32 3.02 -5.36
N GLY A 69 2.26 3.88 -5.74
CA GLY A 69 1.95 5.25 -6.17
C GLY A 69 1.05 5.26 -7.42
N LEU A 70 1.40 4.45 -8.43
CA LEU A 70 0.56 4.27 -9.62
C LEU A 70 -0.83 3.73 -9.28
N GLY A 71 -0.91 2.74 -8.39
CA GLY A 71 -2.19 2.22 -7.89
C GLY A 71 -3.02 3.29 -7.16
N GLY A 72 -2.34 4.18 -6.42
CA GLY A 72 -2.98 5.33 -5.77
C GLY A 72 -3.54 6.35 -6.77
N ALA A 73 -2.84 6.59 -7.88
CA ALA A 73 -3.32 7.46 -8.96
C ALA A 73 -4.61 6.92 -9.58
N VAL A 74 -4.63 5.61 -9.92
CA VAL A 74 -5.85 4.95 -10.41
C VAL A 74 -7.01 5.13 -9.44
N LEU A 75 -6.72 5.03 -8.15
CA LEU A 75 -7.73 5.17 -7.12
C LEU A 75 -8.31 6.58 -7.02
N VAL A 76 -7.46 7.62 -7.12
CA VAL A 76 -7.91 9.02 -7.19
C VAL A 76 -8.85 9.20 -8.36
N GLU A 77 -8.50 8.69 -9.56
CA GLU A 77 -9.36 8.78 -10.74
C GLU A 77 -10.70 8.06 -10.56
N VAL A 78 -10.69 6.87 -9.94
CA VAL A 78 -11.93 6.15 -9.64
C VAL A 78 -12.82 6.97 -8.71
N PHE A 79 -12.27 7.58 -7.67
CA PHE A 79 -13.05 8.41 -6.75
C PHE A 79 -13.55 9.71 -7.41
N ASN A 80 -12.75 10.32 -8.26
CA ASN A 80 -13.17 11.48 -9.05
C ASN A 80 -14.37 11.13 -9.96
N TYR A 81 -14.30 9.96 -10.62
CA TYR A 81 -15.37 9.49 -11.51
C TYR A 81 -16.65 9.10 -10.77
N MET A 82 -16.54 8.50 -9.59
CA MET A 82 -17.68 8.10 -8.77
C MET A 82 -18.46 9.28 -8.19
N GLY A 83 -17.84 10.46 -8.09
CA GLY A 83 -18.44 11.66 -7.51
C GLY A 83 -18.57 11.61 -5.97
N GLN A 84 -18.66 12.80 -5.40
CA GLN A 84 -18.76 12.98 -3.95
C GLN A 84 -20.05 12.40 -3.37
N GLU A 85 -21.17 12.63 -4.04
CA GLU A 85 -22.50 12.28 -3.55
C GLU A 85 -22.65 10.78 -3.30
N LEU A 86 -22.18 9.96 -4.24
CA LEU A 86 -22.35 8.50 -4.20
C LEU A 86 -21.57 7.87 -3.02
N VAL A 87 -20.43 8.43 -2.64
CA VAL A 87 -19.63 7.88 -1.55
C VAL A 87 -20.14 8.36 -0.19
N ILE A 88 -20.57 9.62 -0.08
CA ILE A 88 -21.16 10.16 1.16
C ILE A 88 -22.47 9.45 1.47
N GLU A 89 -23.33 9.24 0.47
CA GLU A 89 -24.57 8.49 0.64
C GLU A 89 -24.39 7.02 1.01
N ARG A 90 -23.40 6.36 0.41
CA ARG A 90 -23.13 4.93 0.66
C ARG A 90 -22.41 4.64 1.96
N PHE A 91 -21.59 5.59 2.46
CA PHE A 91 -20.71 5.38 3.61
C PHE A 91 -20.76 6.55 4.61
N PRO A 92 -21.94 6.97 5.10
CA PRO A 92 -22.07 8.10 6.03
C PRO A 92 -21.25 7.91 7.32
N GLN A 93 -21.16 6.67 7.81
CA GLN A 93 -20.40 6.31 9.02
C GLN A 93 -18.88 6.57 8.90
N LEU A 94 -18.34 6.57 7.67
CA LEU A 94 -16.92 6.92 7.45
C LEU A 94 -16.70 8.40 7.66
N VAL A 95 -17.59 9.25 7.16
CA VAL A 95 -17.49 10.72 7.24
C VAL A 95 -17.63 11.22 8.68
N GLU A 96 -18.43 10.56 9.49
CA GLU A 96 -18.67 10.91 10.90
C GLU A 96 -17.55 10.42 11.84
N SER A 97 -16.66 9.56 11.36
CA SER A 97 -15.61 8.98 12.21
C SER A 97 -14.56 10.03 12.62
N ALA A 98 -14.07 9.95 13.88
CA ALA A 98 -13.00 10.80 14.38
C ALA A 98 -11.71 10.70 13.53
N LYS A 99 -11.45 9.53 12.92
CA LYS A 99 -10.33 9.30 12.00
C LYS A 99 -10.49 10.08 10.70
N TRP A 100 -11.71 10.18 10.20
CA TRP A 100 -12.02 10.97 9.02
C TRP A 100 -11.78 12.46 9.27
N GLN A 101 -12.29 13.00 10.37
CA GLN A 101 -12.11 14.40 10.74
C GLN A 101 -10.63 14.78 10.89
N LEU A 102 -9.83 13.89 11.54
CA LEU A 102 -8.39 14.07 11.67
C LEU A 102 -7.68 14.08 10.29
N ILE A 103 -8.02 13.13 9.43
CA ILE A 103 -7.44 13.02 8.09
C ILE A 103 -7.83 14.24 7.24
N SER A 104 -9.09 14.67 7.30
CA SER A 104 -9.58 15.83 6.56
C SER A 104 -8.87 17.11 6.98
N SER A 105 -8.70 17.34 8.29
CA SER A 105 -7.99 18.52 8.80
C SER A 105 -6.52 18.54 8.35
N TRP A 106 -5.84 17.40 8.39
CA TRP A 106 -4.45 17.31 7.93
C TRP A 106 -4.31 17.53 6.42
N LEU A 107 -5.23 17.00 5.63
CA LEU A 107 -5.20 17.19 4.18
C LEU A 107 -5.54 18.63 3.80
N HIS A 108 -6.43 19.31 4.54
CA HIS A 108 -6.73 20.70 4.32
C HIS A 108 -5.55 21.62 4.67
N GLU A 109 -4.83 21.29 5.75
CA GLU A 109 -3.69 22.10 6.23
C GLU A 109 -2.39 21.83 5.45
N TYR A 110 -2.08 20.55 5.17
CA TYR A 110 -0.79 20.12 4.63
C TYR A 110 -0.86 19.51 3.23
N GLY A 111 -2.04 19.35 2.65
CA GLY A 111 -2.23 18.87 1.27
C GLY A 111 -1.49 17.57 0.93
N LEU A 112 -0.68 17.61 -0.12
CA LEU A 112 0.10 16.46 -0.60
C LEU A 112 1.10 15.90 0.42
N PHE A 113 1.64 16.75 1.29
CA PHE A 113 2.55 16.31 2.34
C PHE A 113 1.83 15.41 3.35
N ALA A 114 0.62 15.80 3.79
CA ALA A 114 -0.19 14.95 4.65
C ALA A 114 -0.50 13.60 4.00
N LEU A 115 -0.85 13.60 2.71
CA LEU A 115 -1.11 12.36 1.95
C LEU A 115 0.11 11.44 1.93
N ALA A 116 1.33 11.99 1.74
CA ALA A 116 2.57 11.22 1.77
C ALA A 116 2.84 10.62 3.17
N VAL A 117 2.65 11.41 4.23
CA VAL A 117 2.83 10.96 5.62
C VAL A 117 1.82 9.86 5.97
N ILE A 118 0.56 10.03 5.61
CA ILE A 118 -0.49 9.02 5.84
C ILE A 118 -0.17 7.73 5.08
N ALA A 119 0.26 7.81 3.82
CA ALA A 119 0.63 6.65 3.01
C ALA A 119 1.85 5.90 3.59
N GLY A 120 2.79 6.63 4.20
CA GLY A 120 3.97 6.08 4.89
C GLY A 120 3.67 5.52 6.28
N SER A 121 2.58 5.93 6.91
CA SER A 121 2.18 5.55 8.27
C SER A 121 1.36 4.23 8.29
N PRO A 122 1.04 3.68 9.48
CA PRO A 122 0.08 2.57 9.61
C PRO A 122 -1.39 3.01 9.49
N LEU A 123 -1.67 4.29 9.25
CA LEU A 123 -3.04 4.79 9.10
C LEU A 123 -3.72 4.25 7.85
N PRO A 124 -5.05 4.11 7.86
CA PRO A 124 -5.80 3.71 6.68
C PRO A 124 -5.70 4.80 5.60
N GLN A 125 -5.15 4.44 4.45
CA GLN A 125 -4.91 5.38 3.33
C GLN A 125 -6.19 5.75 2.59
N THR A 126 -7.17 4.84 2.54
CA THR A 126 -8.40 5.00 1.76
C THR A 126 -9.15 6.30 2.05
N PRO A 127 -9.44 6.63 3.32
CA PRO A 127 -10.09 7.91 3.65
C PRO A 127 -9.27 9.12 3.18
N ALA A 128 -7.94 9.05 3.29
CA ALA A 128 -7.08 10.15 2.88
C ALA A 128 -7.10 10.38 1.37
N VAL A 129 -7.04 9.32 0.57
CA VAL A 129 -7.13 9.41 -0.89
C VAL A 129 -8.51 9.93 -1.31
N PHE A 130 -9.56 9.46 -0.65
CA PHE A 130 -10.91 9.95 -0.93
C PHE A 130 -11.07 11.43 -0.60
N VAL A 131 -10.72 11.87 0.61
CA VAL A 131 -10.79 13.30 0.99
C VAL A 131 -9.95 14.16 0.04
N TYR A 132 -8.77 13.68 -0.33
CA TYR A 132 -7.93 14.37 -1.30
C TYR A 132 -8.61 14.48 -2.66
N SER A 133 -9.30 13.45 -3.15
CA SER A 133 -10.00 13.47 -4.43
C SER A 133 -11.18 14.45 -4.49
N LEU A 134 -11.74 14.87 -3.33
CA LEU A 134 -12.83 15.85 -3.27
C LEU A 134 -12.40 17.29 -3.61
N ALA A 135 -11.11 17.58 -3.56
CA ALA A 135 -10.56 18.93 -3.73
C ALA A 135 -10.03 19.21 -5.15
N GLU A 136 -10.57 18.53 -6.18
CA GLU A 136 -10.08 18.61 -7.58
C GLU A 136 -8.55 18.40 -7.68
N PRO A 137 -8.04 17.27 -7.29
CA PRO A 137 -6.63 17.11 -7.04
C PRO A 137 -5.82 16.81 -8.29
N SER A 138 -4.53 17.15 -8.23
CA SER A 138 -3.54 16.64 -9.17
C SER A 138 -3.32 15.14 -8.97
N THR A 139 -3.82 14.31 -9.89
CA THR A 139 -3.58 12.84 -9.89
C THR A 139 -2.09 12.52 -9.89
N PHE A 140 -1.29 13.30 -10.62
CA PHE A 140 0.18 13.17 -10.60
C PHE A 140 0.74 13.51 -9.21
N GLY A 141 0.25 14.58 -8.56
CA GLY A 141 0.65 14.93 -7.20
C GLY A 141 0.35 13.81 -6.21
N ALA A 142 -0.85 13.22 -6.28
CA ALA A 142 -1.23 12.07 -5.44
C ALA A 142 -0.34 10.85 -5.69
N MET A 143 -0.04 10.54 -6.96
CA MET A 143 0.87 9.45 -7.33
C MET A 143 2.24 9.61 -6.66
N VAL A 144 2.82 10.80 -6.75
CA VAL A 144 4.13 11.10 -6.16
C VAL A 144 4.07 11.04 -4.63
N ALA A 145 3.06 11.65 -4.01
CA ALA A 145 2.90 11.66 -2.56
C ALA A 145 2.72 10.24 -1.99
N ILE A 146 1.81 9.45 -2.56
CA ILE A 146 1.57 8.06 -2.15
C ILE A 146 2.80 7.19 -2.43
N GLY A 147 3.40 7.36 -3.61
CA GLY A 147 4.58 6.62 -4.02
C GLY A 147 5.76 6.86 -3.09
N THR A 148 6.06 8.10 -2.76
CA THR A 148 7.17 8.45 -1.85
C THR A 148 6.92 7.97 -0.43
N GLY A 149 5.73 8.20 0.13
CA GLY A 149 5.36 7.73 1.47
C GLY A 149 5.46 6.21 1.59
N LYS A 150 4.89 5.47 0.64
CA LYS A 150 4.97 4.00 0.61
C LYS A 150 6.36 3.49 0.33
N THR A 151 7.13 4.14 -0.53
CA THR A 151 8.53 3.76 -0.79
C THR A 151 9.35 3.84 0.49
N ALA A 152 9.26 4.93 1.24
CA ALA A 152 9.96 5.07 2.51
C ALA A 152 9.58 3.93 3.48
N LYS A 153 8.28 3.66 3.64
CA LYS A 153 7.76 2.58 4.48
C LYS A 153 8.22 1.20 4.03
N TYR A 154 8.13 0.89 2.73
CA TYR A 154 8.44 -0.44 2.22
C TYR A 154 9.94 -0.69 2.17
N VAL A 155 10.77 0.29 1.86
CA VAL A 155 12.23 0.20 1.97
C VAL A 155 12.65 -0.06 3.41
N PHE A 156 12.08 0.68 4.37
CA PHE A 156 12.36 0.47 5.79
C PHE A 156 11.95 -0.94 6.26
N LEU A 157 10.73 -1.39 5.92
CA LEU A 157 10.26 -2.73 6.28
C LEU A 157 11.07 -3.84 5.60
N ALA A 158 11.42 -3.65 4.33
CA ALA A 158 12.23 -4.61 3.58
C ALA A 158 13.64 -4.73 4.16
N TRP A 159 14.26 -3.59 4.51
CA TRP A 159 15.54 -3.58 5.21
C TRP A 159 15.47 -4.30 6.56
N LEU A 160 14.44 -3.99 7.37
CA LEU A 160 14.24 -4.61 8.68
C LEU A 160 14.06 -6.14 8.55
N THR A 161 13.24 -6.56 7.58
CA THR A 161 12.99 -7.99 7.31
C THR A 161 14.24 -8.71 6.83
N ALA A 162 15.02 -8.11 5.94
CA ALA A 162 16.26 -8.68 5.44
C ALA A 162 17.34 -8.76 6.52
N ARG A 163 17.39 -7.79 7.44
CA ARG A 163 18.40 -7.72 8.52
C ARG A 163 18.08 -8.62 9.71
N TYR A 164 16.78 -8.79 10.02
CA TYR A 164 16.31 -9.53 11.20
C TYR A 164 15.28 -10.60 10.84
N PRO A 165 15.60 -11.57 9.98
CA PRO A 165 14.62 -12.55 9.47
C PRO A 165 13.98 -13.39 10.59
N ALA A 166 14.71 -13.62 11.70
CA ALA A 166 14.20 -14.39 12.84
C ALA A 166 12.95 -13.79 13.49
N ARG A 167 12.80 -12.45 13.44
CA ARG A 167 11.60 -11.76 13.97
C ARG A 167 10.36 -11.96 13.12
N PHE A 168 10.53 -12.39 11.86
CA PHE A 168 9.46 -12.55 10.89
C PHE A 168 9.21 -14.01 10.52
N ILE A 169 9.75 -14.97 11.28
CA ILE A 169 9.61 -16.42 11.04
C ILE A 169 8.15 -16.86 10.94
N GLN A 170 7.24 -16.28 11.72
CA GLN A 170 5.81 -16.57 11.66
C GLN A 170 5.20 -16.31 10.26
N TYR A 171 5.70 -15.31 9.52
CA TYR A 171 5.28 -15.05 8.14
C TYR A 171 5.82 -16.09 7.15
N ARG A 172 6.97 -16.69 7.47
CA ARG A 172 7.55 -17.79 6.66
C ARG A 172 6.79 -19.10 6.86
N GLN A 173 6.25 -19.33 8.05
CA GLN A 173 5.40 -20.50 8.31
C GLN A 173 4.08 -20.41 7.54
N ALA A 174 3.48 -19.22 7.45
CA ALA A 174 2.29 -18.98 6.64
C ALA A 174 2.47 -19.19 5.12
N LEU A 175 3.72 -19.30 4.63
CA LEU A 175 4.03 -19.71 3.26
C LEU A 175 4.04 -21.23 3.08
N ARG A 176 4.15 -22.00 4.17
CA ARG A 176 4.26 -23.47 4.10
C ARG A 176 2.93 -24.20 4.32
N GLU A 177 1.97 -23.53 4.93
CA GLU A 177 0.58 -23.98 5.13
C GLU A 177 -0.33 -23.57 3.96
#